data_667d7bb131bcbd12cc086013b5d6841b
#
_entry.id   667d7bb131bcbd12cc086013b5d6841b
#
_cell.length_a   1.000
_cell.length_b   1.000
_cell.length_c   1.000
_cell.angle_alpha   90.00
_cell.angle_beta   90.00
_cell.angle_gamma   90.00
#
_symmetry.space_group_name_H-M   'P 1'
#
loop_
_entity.id
_entity.type
_entity.pdbx_description
1 polymer ?
#
loop_
_entity_poly.entity_id
_entity_poly.type
_entity_poly.pdbx_seq_one_letter_code
_entity_poly.pdbx_strand_id
1 'polypeptide(L)'
;MTMTTLTRRQVLQHAGVLMTGVAVGTGAAAAGRATPASQAGTLVIGKDLTVNRLGFGAMRLVGPDIWGEPLDREAAKAVLRRAVELGVNFIDTADAYGPATDEVLIAEALYPYPKGLVIATKGGIVRPSRERWDRDGRPEHLRAACEASLKRLRLERIDLYQLHAIDPNVPLEDSLGEIAKLQREGKIRHVGVSNFNADELARARKVVDVVSVQNRYNVSDRSSDAVLAVCERDGLVFIPWSPLSQSPRDSNAGARTALEAWAKARGVSFPQAAIAWLLARSPAMLPIPGTSSVAHLEENVAAAAVRITDAEMRAIG
;
A
#
# COMPACT_ATOMS: atom_id res chain seq x y z
N MET A 1 -9.53 35.99 -81.82
CA MET A 1 -9.87 35.39 -80.51
C MET A 1 -9.18 34.08 -80.43
N THR A 2 -8.01 34.02 -79.79
CA THR A 2 -7.24 32.80 -79.68
C THR A 2 -6.81 32.71 -78.16
N MET A 3 -7.42 31.76 -77.49
CA MET A 3 -7.05 31.42 -76.10
C MET A 3 -5.79 30.57 -76.09
N THR A 4 -4.74 31.12 -75.50
CA THR A 4 -3.48 30.40 -75.32
C THR A 4 -3.51 29.71 -73.94
N THR A 5 -3.52 28.37 -73.97
CA THR A 5 -3.46 27.53 -72.75
C THR A 5 -2.02 27.46 -72.22
N LEU A 6 -1.82 27.89 -71.01
CA LEU A 6 -0.55 27.79 -70.26
C LEU A 6 -0.34 26.34 -69.76
N THR A 7 0.83 25.78 -70.00
CA THR A 7 1.20 24.43 -69.66
C THR A 7 1.68 24.37 -68.16
N ARG A 8 1.49 23.21 -67.51
CA ARG A 8 1.78 22.90 -66.13
C ARG A 8 3.21 23.22 -65.65
N ARG A 9 4.12 23.64 -66.50
CA ARG A 9 5.53 23.90 -66.18
C ARG A 9 5.83 25.37 -65.90
N GLN A 10 4.88 26.28 -66.10
CA GLN A 10 5.08 27.74 -65.90
C GLN A 10 4.46 28.28 -64.62
N VAL A 11 3.84 27.44 -63.78
CA VAL A 11 3.20 27.84 -62.50
C VAL A 11 4.12 27.68 -61.29
N LEU A 12 5.35 27.20 -61.45
CA LEU A 12 6.26 26.89 -60.34
C LEU A 12 7.40 27.90 -60.10
N GLN A 13 7.33 29.06 -60.69
CA GLN A 13 8.31 30.14 -60.39
C GLN A 13 7.55 31.45 -60.17
N HIS A 14 7.15 31.75 -58.96
CA HIS A 14 6.89 33.04 -58.30
C HIS A 14 5.80 32.88 -57.23
N ALA A 15 6.19 32.50 -56.02
CA ALA A 15 5.53 32.88 -54.76
C ALA A 15 6.43 32.56 -53.58
N GLY A 16 7.49 33.33 -53.45
CA GLY A 16 8.16 33.49 -52.16
C GLY A 16 7.43 34.54 -51.35
N VAL A 17 6.46 34.15 -50.53
CA VAL A 17 5.88 35.02 -49.49
C VAL A 17 6.27 34.42 -48.16
N LEU A 18 7.09 35.19 -47.40
CA LEU A 18 7.34 34.92 -46.00
C LEU A 18 6.01 34.96 -45.23
N MET A 19 5.52 33.85 -44.80
CA MET A 19 4.54 33.75 -43.75
C MET A 19 5.31 33.48 -42.44
N THR A 20 5.43 34.55 -41.60
CA THR A 20 5.74 34.40 -40.19
C THR A 20 4.54 33.77 -39.52
N GLY A 21 4.57 32.41 -39.43
CA GLY A 21 3.61 31.64 -38.69
C GLY A 21 3.84 31.85 -37.18
N VAL A 22 2.95 32.57 -36.55
CA VAL A 22 2.80 32.57 -35.08
C VAL A 22 2.33 31.16 -34.72
N ALA A 23 3.24 30.33 -34.22
CA ALA A 23 2.91 29.07 -33.60
C ALA A 23 2.16 29.37 -32.29
N VAL A 24 0.83 29.31 -32.35
CA VAL A 24 0.01 29.18 -31.14
C VAL A 24 0.32 27.81 -30.58
N GLY A 25 1.26 27.77 -29.65
CA GLY A 25 1.53 26.61 -28.84
C GLY A 25 0.29 26.32 -27.97
N THR A 26 -0.54 25.36 -28.42
CA THR A 26 -1.47 24.68 -27.51
C THR A 26 -0.61 23.94 -26.50
N GLY A 27 -0.39 24.59 -25.36
CA GLY A 27 0.18 23.94 -24.19
C GLY A 27 -0.75 22.82 -23.74
N ALA A 28 -0.58 21.64 -24.32
CA ALA A 28 -1.04 20.41 -23.67
C ALA A 28 -0.27 20.38 -22.34
N ALA A 29 -0.98 20.66 -21.25
CA ALA A 29 -0.46 20.41 -19.92
C ALA A 29 0.01 18.94 -19.94
N ALA A 30 1.31 18.73 -19.87
CA ALA A 30 1.88 17.42 -19.71
C ALA A 30 1.30 16.89 -18.40
N ALA A 31 0.34 15.96 -18.51
CA ALA A 31 -0.11 15.20 -17.37
C ALA A 31 1.16 14.66 -16.69
N GLY A 32 1.46 15.17 -15.52
CA GLY A 32 2.69 14.84 -14.79
C GLY A 32 2.79 13.33 -14.71
N ARG A 33 3.87 12.78 -15.22
CA ARG A 33 4.13 11.35 -15.17
C ARG A 33 4.10 10.95 -13.69
N ALA A 34 3.17 10.09 -13.30
CA ALA A 34 3.05 9.63 -11.92
C ALA A 34 4.42 9.14 -11.42
N THR A 35 4.77 9.54 -10.20
CA THR A 35 6.08 9.23 -9.61
C THR A 35 6.11 7.77 -9.20
N PRO A 36 7.07 6.96 -9.66
CA PRO A 36 7.15 5.55 -9.28
C PRO A 36 7.36 5.35 -7.77
N ALA A 37 6.71 4.34 -7.19
CA ALA A 37 6.86 3.97 -5.78
C ALA A 37 8.32 3.72 -5.36
N SER A 38 9.18 3.32 -6.28
CA SER A 38 10.62 3.11 -6.05
C SER A 38 11.37 4.36 -5.57
N GLN A 39 10.85 5.56 -5.78
CA GLN A 39 11.46 6.79 -5.25
C GLN A 39 11.38 6.88 -3.72
N ALA A 40 10.53 6.10 -3.07
CA ALA A 40 10.53 5.95 -1.61
C ALA A 40 11.76 5.21 -1.06
N GLY A 41 12.59 4.63 -1.94
CA GLY A 41 13.66 3.69 -1.57
C GLY A 41 13.13 2.27 -1.42
N THR A 42 13.98 1.37 -0.97
CA THR A 42 13.65 -0.05 -0.78
C THR A 42 13.93 -0.49 0.65
N LEU A 43 13.28 -1.57 1.07
CA LEU A 43 13.60 -2.33 2.29
C LEU A 43 13.50 -3.83 2.00
N VAL A 44 14.01 -4.64 2.93
CA VAL A 44 13.98 -6.11 2.82
C VAL A 44 13.13 -6.68 3.95
N ILE A 45 12.09 -7.42 3.61
CA ILE A 45 11.27 -8.17 4.55
C ILE A 45 11.94 -9.54 4.75
N GLY A 46 12.20 -9.89 5.99
CA GLY A 46 13.02 -11.06 6.30
C GLY A 46 14.44 -10.86 5.75
N LYS A 47 14.93 -11.81 4.96
CA LYS A 47 16.29 -11.72 4.40
C LYS A 47 16.31 -11.67 2.87
N ASP A 48 15.15 -11.73 2.22
CA ASP A 48 15.10 -12.11 0.80
C ASP A 48 13.90 -11.53 0.01
N LEU A 49 12.99 -10.76 0.63
CA LEU A 49 11.91 -10.07 -0.07
C LEU A 49 12.21 -8.57 -0.15
N THR A 50 12.77 -8.13 -1.27
CA THR A 50 13.01 -6.69 -1.51
C THR A 50 11.74 -6.02 -2.03
N VAL A 51 11.28 -4.99 -1.31
CA VAL A 51 10.10 -4.21 -1.69
C VAL A 51 10.40 -2.72 -1.70
N ASN A 52 9.67 -1.96 -2.52
CA ASN A 52 9.66 -0.50 -2.46
C ASN A 52 8.99 -0.07 -1.15
N ARG A 53 9.50 0.99 -0.51
CA ARG A 53 9.03 1.45 0.81
C ARG A 53 7.66 2.15 0.77
N LEU A 54 6.86 1.88 -0.24
CA LEU A 54 5.49 2.33 -0.40
C LEU A 54 4.68 1.18 -1.01
N GLY A 55 3.89 0.53 -0.17
CA GLY A 55 2.98 -0.54 -0.53
C GLY A 55 1.56 -0.04 -0.81
N PHE A 56 0.65 -0.97 -1.01
CA PHE A 56 -0.78 -0.72 -1.21
C PHE A 56 -1.61 -1.57 -0.26
N GLY A 57 -2.50 -0.94 0.51
CA GLY A 57 -3.50 -1.62 1.34
C GLY A 57 -4.81 -1.83 0.58
N ALA A 58 -5.17 -3.09 0.33
CA ALA A 58 -6.29 -3.43 -0.54
C ALA A 58 -7.66 -3.33 0.15
N MET A 59 -7.71 -3.21 1.47
CA MET A 59 -8.94 -3.20 2.28
C MET A 59 -10.07 -2.28 1.77
N ARG A 60 -9.73 -1.19 1.07
CA ARG A 60 -10.71 -0.23 0.53
C ARG A 60 -11.29 -0.63 -0.82
N LEU A 61 -10.86 -1.74 -1.40
CA LEU A 61 -11.34 -2.20 -2.71
C LEU A 61 -12.65 -2.97 -2.63
N VAL A 62 -13.02 -3.46 -1.45
CA VAL A 62 -14.29 -4.17 -1.22
C VAL A 62 -15.44 -3.21 -0.92
N GLY A 63 -16.64 -3.76 -0.73
CA GLY A 63 -17.85 -2.98 -0.49
C GLY A 63 -17.80 -2.10 0.76
N PRO A 64 -18.82 -1.26 0.95
CA PRO A 64 -18.95 -0.40 2.14
C PRO A 64 -18.78 -1.19 3.44
N ASP A 65 -18.19 -0.55 4.46
CA ASP A 65 -17.88 -1.17 5.76
C ASP A 65 -16.93 -2.38 5.68
N ILE A 66 -16.16 -2.45 4.59
CA ILE A 66 -15.23 -3.56 4.31
C ILE A 66 -16.02 -4.89 4.24
N TRP A 67 -17.17 -4.87 3.58
CA TRP A 67 -18.09 -6.01 3.50
C TRP A 67 -18.61 -6.23 2.09
N GLY A 68 -18.51 -7.48 1.62
CA GLY A 68 -19.05 -7.92 0.32
C GLY A 68 -18.32 -7.32 -0.89
N GLU A 69 -19.01 -7.38 -2.02
CA GLU A 69 -18.49 -6.95 -3.30
C GLU A 69 -18.33 -5.42 -3.39
N PRO A 70 -17.30 -4.93 -4.13
CA PRO A 70 -17.21 -3.50 -4.44
C PRO A 70 -18.40 -3.05 -5.32
N LEU A 71 -18.68 -1.75 -5.27
CA LEU A 71 -19.72 -1.16 -6.13
C LEU A 71 -19.36 -1.27 -7.62
N ASP A 72 -18.08 -1.22 -7.95
CA ASP A 72 -17.54 -1.42 -9.29
C ASP A 72 -16.31 -2.32 -9.21
N ARG A 73 -16.49 -3.57 -9.63
CA ARG A 73 -15.45 -4.60 -9.58
C ARG A 73 -14.32 -4.33 -10.58
N GLU A 74 -14.63 -3.78 -11.74
CA GLU A 74 -13.62 -3.45 -12.73
C GLU A 74 -12.80 -2.22 -12.32
N ALA A 75 -13.42 -1.21 -11.72
CA ALA A 75 -12.70 -0.09 -11.13
C ALA A 75 -11.75 -0.54 -10.00
N ALA A 76 -12.19 -1.44 -9.12
CA ALA A 76 -11.34 -2.01 -8.08
C ALA A 76 -10.12 -2.75 -8.65
N LYS A 77 -10.32 -3.56 -9.69
CA LYS A 77 -9.23 -4.25 -10.40
C LYS A 77 -8.31 -3.28 -11.14
N ALA A 78 -8.85 -2.19 -11.69
CA ALA A 78 -8.05 -1.15 -12.34
C ALA A 78 -7.09 -0.47 -11.35
N VAL A 79 -7.52 -0.22 -10.10
CA VAL A 79 -6.65 0.31 -9.04
C VAL A 79 -5.47 -0.64 -8.76
N LEU A 80 -5.71 -1.95 -8.65
CA LEU A 80 -4.66 -2.95 -8.43
C LEU A 80 -3.64 -3.00 -9.57
N ARG A 81 -4.12 -3.02 -10.83
CA ARG A 81 -3.24 -3.00 -12.00
C ARG A 81 -2.40 -1.72 -12.03
N ARG A 82 -3.06 -0.58 -11.78
CA ARG A 82 -2.39 0.71 -11.77
C ARG A 82 -1.34 0.82 -10.65
N ALA A 83 -1.59 0.25 -9.48
CA ALA A 83 -0.61 0.21 -8.40
C ALA A 83 0.70 -0.49 -8.84
N VAL A 84 0.58 -1.64 -9.50
CA VAL A 84 1.74 -2.37 -10.03
C VAL A 84 2.45 -1.59 -11.14
N GLU A 85 1.72 -0.94 -12.07
CA GLU A 85 2.29 -0.08 -13.11
C GLU A 85 3.08 1.11 -12.52
N LEU A 86 2.66 1.62 -11.37
CA LEU A 86 3.35 2.68 -10.63
C LEU A 86 4.54 2.19 -9.81
N GLY A 87 4.86 0.89 -9.87
CA GLY A 87 5.99 0.29 -9.18
C GLY A 87 5.71 -0.13 -7.74
N VAL A 88 4.44 -0.15 -7.31
CA VAL A 88 4.08 -0.81 -6.04
C VAL A 88 4.30 -2.31 -6.21
N ASN A 89 5.15 -2.88 -5.35
CA ASN A 89 5.45 -4.31 -5.36
C ASN A 89 5.19 -5.00 -4.01
N PHE A 90 4.40 -4.35 -3.16
CA PHE A 90 3.89 -4.92 -1.92
C PHE A 90 2.39 -4.61 -1.79
N ILE A 91 1.55 -5.64 -1.75
CA ILE A 91 0.10 -5.52 -1.57
C ILE A 91 -0.28 -6.21 -0.27
N ASP A 92 -0.98 -5.48 0.60
CA ASP A 92 -1.49 -5.98 1.89
C ASP A 92 -2.99 -6.20 1.80
N THR A 93 -3.43 -7.42 2.11
CA THR A 93 -4.83 -7.83 2.20
C THR A 93 -5.09 -8.64 3.47
N ALA A 94 -6.28 -9.22 3.62
CA ALA A 94 -6.65 -10.19 4.65
C ALA A 94 -7.87 -11.02 4.21
N ASP A 95 -8.01 -12.21 4.77
CA ASP A 95 -9.19 -13.08 4.61
C ASP A 95 -10.48 -12.40 5.12
N ALA A 96 -10.34 -11.52 6.12
CA ALA A 96 -11.45 -10.78 6.73
C ALA A 96 -11.99 -9.63 5.86
N TYR A 97 -11.30 -9.26 4.76
CA TYR A 97 -11.72 -8.13 3.92
C TYR A 97 -12.74 -8.56 2.86
N GLY A 98 -13.97 -8.06 3.00
CA GLY A 98 -15.10 -8.35 2.16
C GLY A 98 -15.81 -9.70 2.35
N PRO A 99 -15.82 -10.45 3.46
CA PRO A 99 -14.86 -11.50 3.78
C PRO A 99 -14.45 -12.30 2.54
N ALA A 100 -13.17 -12.53 2.38
CA ALA A 100 -12.56 -13.26 1.25
C ALA A 100 -12.59 -12.53 -0.13
N THR A 101 -13.46 -11.55 -0.35
CA THR A 101 -13.64 -10.86 -1.63
C THR A 101 -12.35 -10.16 -2.08
N ASP A 102 -11.61 -9.54 -1.16
CA ASP A 102 -10.40 -8.77 -1.49
C ASP A 102 -9.29 -9.66 -2.07
N GLU A 103 -9.07 -10.84 -1.49
CA GLU A 103 -8.08 -11.80 -2.02
C GLU A 103 -8.46 -12.32 -3.41
N VAL A 104 -9.75 -12.52 -3.66
CA VAL A 104 -10.27 -12.93 -4.98
C VAL A 104 -10.05 -11.81 -6.01
N LEU A 105 -10.34 -10.55 -5.64
CA LEU A 105 -10.10 -9.37 -6.50
C LEU A 105 -8.64 -9.24 -6.90
N ILE A 106 -7.71 -9.43 -5.95
CA ILE A 106 -6.27 -9.39 -6.21
C ILE A 106 -5.88 -10.46 -7.22
N ALA A 107 -6.35 -11.69 -7.03
CA ALA A 107 -6.06 -12.79 -7.96
C ALA A 107 -6.64 -12.54 -9.35
N GLU A 108 -7.87 -12.04 -9.45
CA GLU A 108 -8.49 -11.72 -10.75
C GLU A 108 -7.80 -10.57 -11.49
N ALA A 109 -7.31 -9.58 -10.74
CA ALA A 109 -6.67 -8.41 -11.34
C ALA A 109 -5.24 -8.69 -11.81
N LEU A 110 -4.49 -9.53 -11.06
CA LEU A 110 -3.03 -9.58 -11.17
C LEU A 110 -2.46 -10.97 -11.48
N TYR A 111 -3.26 -12.04 -11.41
CA TYR A 111 -2.74 -13.37 -11.77
C TYR A 111 -2.67 -13.56 -13.30
N PRO A 112 -1.56 -14.09 -13.86
CA PRO A 112 -0.32 -14.49 -13.17
C PRO A 112 0.46 -13.28 -12.64
N TYR A 113 0.92 -13.41 -11.38
CA TYR A 113 1.55 -12.29 -10.67
C TYR A 113 2.87 -11.86 -11.31
N PRO A 114 3.13 -10.54 -11.43
CA PRO A 114 4.42 -10.04 -11.88
C PRO A 114 5.55 -10.51 -10.98
N LYS A 115 6.72 -10.79 -11.56
CA LYS A 115 7.91 -11.17 -10.79
C LYS A 115 8.28 -10.08 -9.79
N GLY A 116 8.48 -10.47 -8.53
CA GLY A 116 8.85 -9.57 -7.45
C GLY A 116 7.68 -8.84 -6.79
N LEU A 117 6.44 -9.10 -7.19
CA LEU A 117 5.28 -8.67 -6.43
C LEU A 117 5.13 -9.55 -5.18
N VAL A 118 5.08 -8.92 -4.03
CA VAL A 118 4.88 -9.54 -2.71
C VAL A 118 3.43 -9.35 -2.29
N ILE A 119 2.76 -10.43 -1.93
CA ILE A 119 1.40 -10.40 -1.39
C ILE A 119 1.45 -10.80 0.09
N ALA A 120 1.02 -9.87 0.95
CA ALA A 120 0.81 -10.11 2.36
C ALA A 120 -0.67 -10.30 2.64
N THR A 121 -1.02 -11.37 3.36
CA THR A 121 -2.38 -11.59 3.85
C THR A 121 -2.37 -11.97 5.33
N LYS A 122 -3.54 -12.05 5.93
CA LYS A 122 -3.70 -12.24 7.37
C LYS A 122 -4.79 -13.26 7.65
N GLY A 123 -4.71 -13.88 8.84
CA GLY A 123 -5.78 -14.70 9.42
C GLY A 123 -5.89 -14.47 10.92
N GLY A 124 -7.00 -14.90 11.50
CA GLY A 124 -7.27 -14.77 12.92
C GLY A 124 -8.28 -13.68 13.29
N ILE A 125 -8.87 -13.02 12.27
CA ILE A 125 -10.08 -12.20 12.44
C ILE A 125 -11.17 -12.83 11.55
N VAL A 126 -12.36 -12.99 12.13
CA VAL A 126 -13.56 -13.45 11.44
C VAL A 126 -14.64 -12.37 11.41
N ARG A 127 -15.44 -12.36 10.38
CA ARG A 127 -16.51 -11.40 10.16
C ARG A 127 -17.86 -12.09 10.13
N PRO A 128 -18.51 -12.34 11.30
CA PRO A 128 -19.82 -12.97 11.35
C PRO A 128 -20.95 -12.09 10.79
N SER A 129 -20.76 -10.77 10.81
CA SER A 129 -21.64 -9.79 10.18
C SER A 129 -20.82 -8.55 9.73
N ARG A 130 -21.49 -7.61 9.07
CA ARG A 130 -20.88 -6.37 8.60
C ARG A 130 -20.27 -5.54 9.75
N GLU A 131 -20.89 -5.53 10.90
CA GLU A 131 -20.49 -4.71 12.05
C GLU A 131 -19.46 -5.40 12.94
N ARG A 132 -19.37 -6.74 12.88
CA ARG A 132 -18.58 -7.52 13.82
C ARG A 132 -17.22 -7.93 13.24
N TRP A 133 -16.20 -7.70 14.05
CA TRP A 133 -14.83 -8.12 13.85
C TRP A 133 -14.40 -8.96 15.04
N ASP A 134 -14.68 -10.25 14.98
CA ASP A 134 -14.36 -11.19 16.06
C ASP A 134 -12.97 -11.77 15.85
N ARG A 135 -12.35 -12.27 16.91
CA ARG A 135 -11.03 -12.91 16.86
C ARG A 135 -11.22 -14.42 16.95
N ASP A 136 -10.46 -15.14 16.15
CA ASP A 136 -10.37 -16.60 16.21
C ASP A 136 -8.91 -17.02 15.97
N GLY A 137 -8.17 -17.15 17.08
CA GLY A 137 -6.77 -17.55 17.09
C GLY A 137 -6.56 -19.06 17.19
N ARG A 138 -7.62 -19.86 17.14
CA ARG A 138 -7.50 -21.33 17.28
C ARG A 138 -6.65 -21.92 16.15
N PRO A 139 -5.76 -22.86 16.46
CA PRO A 139 -4.88 -23.48 15.47
C PRO A 139 -5.60 -24.02 14.23
N GLU A 140 -6.71 -24.73 14.43
CA GLU A 140 -7.49 -25.32 13.33
C GLU A 140 -8.11 -24.24 12.44
N HIS A 141 -8.56 -23.11 13.02
CA HIS A 141 -9.07 -21.99 12.24
C HIS A 141 -7.96 -21.32 11.41
N LEU A 142 -6.80 -21.02 12.03
CA LEU A 142 -5.67 -20.38 11.35
C LEU A 142 -5.16 -21.23 10.19
N ARG A 143 -5.12 -22.56 10.35
CA ARG A 143 -4.78 -23.49 9.26
C ARG A 143 -5.78 -23.38 8.12
N ALA A 144 -7.07 -23.51 8.42
CA ALA A 144 -8.14 -23.45 7.41
C ALA A 144 -8.14 -22.09 6.68
N ALA A 145 -7.96 -20.99 7.41
CA ALA A 145 -7.88 -19.64 6.87
C ALA A 145 -6.69 -19.48 5.90
N CYS A 146 -5.49 -19.92 6.30
CA CYS A 146 -4.29 -19.87 5.46
C CYS A 146 -4.47 -20.69 4.18
N GLU A 147 -4.98 -21.92 4.27
CA GLU A 147 -5.20 -22.79 3.11
C GLU A 147 -6.29 -22.23 2.18
N ALA A 148 -7.30 -21.59 2.72
CA ALA A 148 -8.32 -20.91 1.94
C ALA A 148 -7.75 -19.66 1.24
N SER A 149 -6.88 -18.88 1.89
CA SER A 149 -6.18 -17.73 1.30
C SER A 149 -5.27 -18.15 0.15
N LEU A 150 -4.51 -19.24 0.30
CA LEU A 150 -3.70 -19.82 -0.79
C LEU A 150 -4.55 -20.11 -2.03
N LYS A 151 -5.74 -20.70 -1.84
CA LYS A 151 -6.66 -21.02 -2.95
C LYS A 151 -7.20 -19.76 -3.62
N ARG A 152 -7.68 -18.79 -2.83
CA ARG A 152 -8.25 -17.53 -3.37
C ARG A 152 -7.21 -16.71 -4.13
N LEU A 153 -6.01 -16.59 -3.55
CA LEU A 153 -4.89 -15.89 -4.15
C LEU A 153 -4.19 -16.69 -5.26
N ARG A 154 -4.54 -17.97 -5.47
CA ARG A 154 -3.89 -18.88 -6.45
C ARG A 154 -2.37 -18.96 -6.23
N LEU A 155 -1.94 -19.01 -4.98
CA LEU A 155 -0.55 -19.13 -4.55
C LEU A 155 -0.25 -20.53 -4.02
N GLU A 156 0.93 -21.03 -4.31
CA GLU A 156 1.46 -22.25 -3.66
C GLU A 156 2.05 -21.91 -2.28
N ARG A 157 2.54 -20.68 -2.11
CA ARG A 157 3.12 -20.17 -0.87
C ARG A 157 2.82 -18.67 -0.72
N ILE A 158 2.33 -18.26 0.45
CA ILE A 158 2.14 -16.85 0.83
C ILE A 158 3.49 -16.27 1.23
N ASP A 159 3.86 -15.13 0.66
CA ASP A 159 5.14 -14.47 0.95
C ASP A 159 5.21 -13.93 2.38
N LEU A 160 4.15 -13.27 2.86
CA LEU A 160 4.03 -12.78 4.22
C LEU A 160 2.63 -13.09 4.77
N TYR A 161 2.56 -13.94 5.79
CA TYR A 161 1.31 -14.23 6.50
C TYR A 161 1.35 -13.64 7.89
N GLN A 162 0.30 -12.91 8.26
CA GLN A 162 0.28 -12.17 9.52
C GLN A 162 -0.82 -12.71 10.45
N LEU A 163 -0.49 -12.93 11.74
CA LEU A 163 -1.53 -13.06 12.75
C LEU A 163 -2.21 -11.69 12.89
N HIS A 164 -3.48 -11.60 12.50
CA HIS A 164 -4.20 -10.32 12.34
C HIS A 164 -4.43 -9.61 13.69
N ALA A 165 -4.72 -10.37 14.74
CA ALA A 165 -4.82 -9.90 16.12
C ALA A 165 -4.69 -11.08 17.08
N ILE A 166 -4.32 -10.81 18.34
CA ILE A 166 -4.32 -11.80 19.40
C ILE A 166 -5.76 -12.10 19.81
N ASP A 167 -6.12 -13.38 19.84
CA ASP A 167 -7.37 -13.85 20.45
C ASP A 167 -7.15 -14.01 21.96
N PRO A 168 -7.87 -13.27 22.84
CA PRO A 168 -7.69 -13.38 24.27
C PRO A 168 -8.12 -14.73 24.86
N ASN A 169 -8.85 -15.56 24.11
CA ASN A 169 -9.35 -16.85 24.52
C ASN A 169 -8.43 -18.01 24.13
N VAL A 170 -7.37 -17.73 23.36
CA VAL A 170 -6.41 -18.73 22.87
C VAL A 170 -5.00 -18.32 23.27
N PRO A 171 -4.19 -19.21 23.86
CA PRO A 171 -2.80 -18.92 24.12
C PRO A 171 -2.08 -18.44 22.85
N LEU A 172 -1.37 -17.32 22.94
CA LEU A 172 -0.64 -16.75 21.79
C LEU A 172 0.32 -17.77 21.17
N GLU A 173 0.94 -18.58 22.01
CA GLU A 173 1.89 -19.60 21.65
C GLU A 173 1.27 -20.69 20.82
N ASP A 174 -0.01 -21.04 21.04
CA ASP A 174 -0.75 -22.02 20.23
C ASP A 174 -1.07 -21.48 18.85
N SER A 175 -1.55 -20.22 18.76
CA SER A 175 -1.83 -19.55 17.51
C SER A 175 -0.57 -19.42 16.65
N LEU A 176 0.51 -18.92 17.22
CA LEU A 176 1.79 -18.77 16.49
C LEU A 176 2.48 -20.11 16.23
N GLY A 177 2.29 -21.08 17.11
CA GLY A 177 2.77 -22.44 16.91
C GLY A 177 2.20 -23.09 15.65
N GLU A 178 0.92 -22.85 15.36
CA GLU A 178 0.28 -23.32 14.14
C GLU A 178 0.80 -22.58 12.90
N ILE A 179 0.94 -21.26 12.97
CA ILE A 179 1.52 -20.46 11.86
C ILE A 179 2.97 -20.94 11.59
N ALA A 180 3.75 -21.24 12.63
CA ALA A 180 5.10 -21.79 12.48
C ALA A 180 5.09 -23.21 11.83
N LYS A 181 4.06 -24.04 12.07
CA LYS A 181 3.90 -25.31 11.36
C LYS A 181 3.60 -25.08 9.88
N LEU A 182 2.68 -24.17 9.55
CA LEU A 182 2.36 -23.81 8.17
C LEU A 182 3.59 -23.27 7.42
N GLN A 183 4.47 -22.52 8.11
CA GLN A 183 5.75 -22.07 7.55
C GLN A 183 6.68 -23.26 7.26
N ARG A 184 6.83 -24.21 8.20
CA ARG A 184 7.64 -25.42 7.98
C ARG A 184 7.09 -26.34 6.86
N GLU A 185 5.77 -26.33 6.67
CA GLU A 185 5.10 -27.02 5.56
C GLU A 185 5.32 -26.33 4.20
N GLY A 186 5.95 -25.16 4.18
CA GLY A 186 6.21 -24.39 2.97
C GLY A 186 5.01 -23.57 2.45
N LYS A 187 3.90 -23.51 3.21
CA LYS A 187 2.71 -22.71 2.86
C LYS A 187 2.89 -21.23 3.10
N ILE A 188 3.76 -20.85 4.03
CA ILE A 188 4.11 -19.48 4.41
C ILE A 188 5.62 -19.31 4.28
N ARG A 189 6.08 -18.23 3.66
CA ARG A 189 7.50 -17.89 3.58
C ARG A 189 7.96 -17.14 4.82
N HIS A 190 7.31 -16.03 5.15
CA HIS A 190 7.61 -15.20 6.31
C HIS A 190 6.37 -14.98 7.17
N VAL A 191 6.61 -14.82 8.46
CA VAL A 191 5.57 -14.57 9.45
C VAL A 191 5.64 -13.13 9.95
N GLY A 192 4.51 -12.45 9.96
CA GLY A 192 4.31 -11.16 10.60
C GLY A 192 3.24 -11.24 11.69
N VAL A 193 3.11 -10.15 12.43
CA VAL A 193 2.05 -9.97 13.42
C VAL A 193 1.40 -8.60 13.26
N SER A 194 0.16 -8.46 13.72
CA SER A 194 -0.58 -7.21 13.63
C SER A 194 -1.28 -6.88 14.94
N ASN A 195 -1.25 -5.60 15.33
CA ASN A 195 -1.84 -5.09 16.58
C ASN A 195 -1.20 -5.67 17.84
N PHE A 196 0.13 -5.72 17.88
CA PHE A 196 0.93 -6.21 19.00
C PHE A 196 1.61 -5.05 19.73
N ASN A 197 1.66 -5.11 21.05
CA ASN A 197 2.57 -4.29 21.85
C ASN A 197 3.98 -4.92 21.92
N ALA A 198 4.94 -4.23 22.56
CA ALA A 198 6.33 -4.67 22.58
C ALA A 198 6.52 -5.99 23.37
N ASP A 199 5.77 -6.20 24.45
CA ASP A 199 5.86 -7.43 25.26
C ASP A 199 5.25 -8.62 24.51
N GLU A 200 4.13 -8.42 23.84
CA GLU A 200 3.49 -9.42 22.99
C GLU A 200 4.40 -9.81 21.80
N LEU A 201 5.05 -8.82 21.18
CA LEU A 201 6.06 -9.06 20.15
C LEU A 201 7.24 -9.88 20.68
N ALA A 202 7.74 -9.55 21.88
CA ALA A 202 8.82 -10.31 22.50
C ALA A 202 8.42 -11.77 22.82
N ARG A 203 7.16 -12.02 23.19
CA ARG A 203 6.61 -13.38 23.36
C ARG A 203 6.50 -14.09 22.01
N ALA A 204 5.96 -13.44 20.99
CA ALA A 204 5.79 -13.99 19.65
C ALA A 204 7.12 -14.48 19.06
N ARG A 205 8.17 -13.70 19.22
CA ARG A 205 9.52 -13.99 18.72
C ARG A 205 10.21 -15.18 19.40
N LYS A 206 9.71 -15.65 20.53
CA LYS A 206 10.16 -16.92 21.16
C LYS A 206 9.56 -18.15 20.47
N VAL A 207 8.47 -17.99 19.73
CA VAL A 207 7.73 -19.07 19.08
C VAL A 207 8.10 -19.19 17.61
N VAL A 208 8.21 -18.05 16.91
CA VAL A 208 8.45 -17.98 15.47
C VAL A 208 9.30 -16.77 15.10
N ASP A 209 10.05 -16.87 13.99
CA ASP A 209 10.81 -15.73 13.46
C ASP A 209 9.86 -14.70 12.84
N VAL A 210 9.54 -13.64 13.59
CA VAL A 210 8.67 -12.54 13.16
C VAL A 210 9.52 -11.54 12.40
N VAL A 211 9.14 -11.25 11.13
CA VAL A 211 9.88 -10.31 10.25
C VAL A 211 9.20 -8.96 10.09
N SER A 212 7.94 -8.83 10.47
CA SER A 212 7.19 -7.57 10.37
C SER A 212 6.14 -7.42 11.47
N VAL A 213 5.86 -6.16 11.81
CA VAL A 213 4.74 -5.78 12.70
C VAL A 213 3.86 -4.78 11.96
N GLN A 214 2.55 -5.05 11.92
CA GLN A 214 1.58 -4.15 11.34
C GLN A 214 0.69 -3.56 12.42
N ASN A 215 0.93 -2.29 12.79
CA ASN A 215 0.18 -1.59 13.81
C ASN A 215 -0.38 -0.27 13.30
N ARG A 216 -1.41 0.25 14.00
CA ARG A 216 -1.89 1.59 13.76
C ARG A 216 -0.79 2.61 14.05
N TYR A 217 -0.53 3.49 13.07
CA TYR A 217 0.47 4.55 13.22
C TYR A 217 0.28 5.64 12.16
N ASN A 218 0.26 6.89 12.60
CA ASN A 218 0.23 8.07 11.75
C ASN A 218 0.72 9.30 12.54
N VAL A 219 0.76 10.47 11.94
CA VAL A 219 1.23 11.72 12.58
C VAL A 219 0.49 12.04 13.88
N SER A 220 -0.77 11.64 14.00
CA SER A 220 -1.65 11.91 15.15
C SER A 220 -1.76 10.74 16.12
N ASP A 221 -1.31 9.56 15.77
CA ASP A 221 -1.32 8.37 16.62
C ASP A 221 0.05 7.69 16.61
N ARG A 222 0.77 7.82 17.71
CA ARG A 222 2.10 7.26 17.93
C ARG A 222 2.14 6.24 19.05
N SER A 223 0.99 5.67 19.38
CA SER A 223 0.87 4.66 20.46
C SER A 223 1.79 3.44 20.26
N SER A 224 2.22 3.20 19.01
CA SER A 224 3.14 2.12 18.67
C SER A 224 4.63 2.54 18.57
N ASP A 225 5.04 3.71 19.09
CA ASP A 225 6.44 4.15 19.07
C ASP A 225 7.39 3.12 19.72
N ALA A 226 6.98 2.49 20.82
CA ALA A 226 7.77 1.44 21.50
C ALA A 226 8.00 0.22 20.58
N VAL A 227 6.98 -0.17 19.81
CA VAL A 227 7.09 -1.27 18.83
C VAL A 227 7.93 -0.88 17.63
N LEU A 228 7.78 0.35 17.15
CA LEU A 228 8.62 0.89 16.07
C LEU A 228 10.10 0.86 16.47
N ALA A 229 10.44 1.29 17.70
CA ALA A 229 11.81 1.23 18.20
C ALA A 229 12.38 -0.19 18.25
N VAL A 230 11.55 -1.20 18.57
CA VAL A 230 11.95 -2.61 18.45
C VAL A 230 12.22 -2.99 17.02
N CYS A 231 11.36 -2.58 16.09
CA CYS A 231 11.55 -2.87 14.67
C CYS A 231 12.84 -2.25 14.12
N GLU A 232 13.13 -0.99 14.46
CA GLU A 232 14.36 -0.29 14.07
C GLU A 232 15.62 -1.00 14.60
N ARG A 233 15.62 -1.36 15.89
CA ARG A 233 16.76 -2.02 16.54
C ARG A 233 17.03 -3.40 15.97
N ASP A 234 15.98 -4.16 15.69
CA ASP A 234 16.07 -5.60 15.39
C ASP A 234 15.93 -5.90 13.90
N GLY A 235 15.83 -4.87 13.05
CA GLY A 235 15.72 -5.03 11.58
C GLY A 235 14.41 -5.62 11.11
N LEU A 236 13.31 -5.40 11.86
CA LEU A 236 11.96 -5.80 11.46
C LEU A 236 11.31 -4.69 10.63
N VAL A 237 10.39 -5.06 9.75
CA VAL A 237 9.59 -4.09 8.99
C VAL A 237 8.38 -3.65 9.82
N PHE A 238 8.17 -2.33 9.92
CA PHE A 238 6.98 -1.77 10.53
C PHE A 238 6.01 -1.31 9.44
N ILE A 239 4.81 -1.88 9.43
CA ILE A 239 3.76 -1.61 8.44
C ILE A 239 2.68 -0.76 9.11
N PRO A 240 2.68 0.59 8.92
CA PRO A 240 1.66 1.44 9.54
C PRO A 240 0.32 1.29 8.81
N TRP A 241 -0.69 0.79 9.52
CA TRP A 241 -2.06 0.86 8.99
C TRP A 241 -2.75 2.15 9.42
N SER A 242 -3.76 2.59 8.66
CA SER A 242 -4.44 3.88 8.84
C SER A 242 -3.49 5.10 8.75
N PRO A 243 -2.62 5.15 7.72
CA PRO A 243 -1.58 6.17 7.60
C PRO A 243 -2.15 7.59 7.43
N LEU A 244 -3.38 7.72 6.93
CA LEU A 244 -4.06 8.99 6.63
C LEU A 244 -5.21 9.28 7.59
N SER A 245 -5.29 8.59 8.73
CA SER A 245 -6.48 8.57 9.58
C SER A 245 -6.86 9.95 10.12
N GLN A 246 -8.19 10.15 10.14
CA GLN A 246 -8.89 11.18 10.88
C GLN A 246 -9.83 10.46 11.85
N SER A 247 -9.32 10.05 12.99
CA SER A 247 -10.10 9.31 13.96
C SER A 247 -10.22 10.09 15.27
N PRO A 248 -11.37 9.99 15.97
CA PRO A 248 -11.46 10.47 17.34
C PRO A 248 -10.42 9.86 18.31
N ARG A 249 -9.76 8.76 17.91
CA ARG A 249 -8.67 8.13 18.66
C ARG A 249 -7.32 8.82 18.47
N ASP A 250 -7.21 9.76 17.52
CA ASP A 250 -5.97 10.48 17.26
C ASP A 250 -5.70 11.46 18.42
N SER A 251 -4.62 11.24 19.14
CA SER A 251 -4.29 11.96 20.38
C SER A 251 -3.43 13.21 20.15
N ASN A 252 -2.82 13.37 18.96
CA ASN A 252 -1.91 14.49 18.67
C ASN A 252 -2.45 15.37 17.51
N ALA A 253 -3.47 16.18 17.84
CA ALA A 253 -4.03 17.15 16.88
C ALA A 253 -3.02 18.24 16.49
N GLY A 254 -2.08 18.60 17.38
CA GLY A 254 -1.05 19.61 17.12
C GLY A 254 -0.10 19.20 15.99
N ALA A 255 0.41 17.97 16.03
CA ALA A 255 1.29 17.47 14.97
C ALA A 255 0.56 17.34 13.62
N ARG A 256 -0.72 17.01 13.64
CA ARG A 256 -1.55 17.02 12.43
C ARG A 256 -1.65 18.43 11.84
N THR A 257 -2.00 19.42 12.65
CA THR A 257 -2.12 20.81 12.21
C THR A 257 -0.78 21.34 11.66
N ALA A 258 0.34 21.00 12.29
CA ALA A 258 1.67 21.36 11.82
C ALA A 258 1.99 20.72 10.46
N LEU A 259 1.65 19.44 10.26
CA LEU A 259 1.84 18.76 8.99
C LEU A 259 0.93 19.32 7.88
N GLU A 260 -0.32 19.70 8.20
CA GLU A 260 -1.23 20.38 7.27
C GLU A 260 -0.69 21.75 6.81
N ALA A 261 -0.15 22.52 7.75
CA ALA A 261 0.49 23.80 7.44
C ALA A 261 1.75 23.60 6.58
N TRP A 262 2.56 22.61 6.88
CA TRP A 262 3.74 22.23 6.09
C TRP A 262 3.35 21.80 4.66
N ALA A 263 2.33 20.95 4.52
CA ALA A 263 1.82 20.51 3.23
C ALA A 263 1.38 21.69 2.35
N LYS A 264 0.60 22.61 2.94
CA LYS A 264 0.15 23.83 2.26
C LYS A 264 1.31 24.69 1.79
N ALA A 265 2.33 24.89 2.63
CA ALA A 265 3.51 25.68 2.28
C ALA A 265 4.35 25.05 1.15
N ARG A 266 4.31 23.73 1.01
CA ARG A 266 5.02 22.96 -0.02
C ARG A 266 4.20 22.70 -1.28
N GLY A 267 2.92 23.08 -1.31
CA GLY A 267 2.03 22.82 -2.44
C GLY A 267 1.74 21.34 -2.67
N VAL A 268 1.82 20.52 -1.61
CA VAL A 268 1.46 19.09 -1.66
C VAL A 268 0.17 18.84 -0.88
N SER A 269 -0.52 17.77 -1.19
CA SER A 269 -1.74 17.41 -0.45
C SER A 269 -1.42 16.83 0.94
N PHE A 270 -2.40 16.86 1.85
CA PHE A 270 -2.24 16.23 3.18
C PHE A 270 -1.95 14.71 3.08
N PRO A 271 -2.61 13.92 2.22
CA PRO A 271 -2.24 12.53 2.02
C PRO A 271 -0.79 12.34 1.62
N GLN A 272 -0.28 13.14 0.68
CA GLN A 272 1.12 13.10 0.28
C GLN A 272 2.07 13.44 1.43
N ALA A 273 1.76 14.49 2.19
CA ALA A 273 2.54 14.89 3.36
C ALA A 273 2.55 13.80 4.45
N ALA A 274 1.41 13.18 4.73
CA ALA A 274 1.29 12.12 5.74
C ALA A 274 2.08 10.86 5.37
N ILE A 275 2.06 10.44 4.11
CA ILE A 275 2.88 9.33 3.62
C ILE A 275 4.37 9.70 3.68
N ALA A 276 4.74 10.90 3.22
CA ALA A 276 6.12 11.37 3.27
C ALA A 276 6.64 11.47 4.71
N TRP A 277 5.81 11.90 5.66
CA TRP A 277 6.13 11.92 7.08
C TRP A 277 6.43 10.52 7.62
N LEU A 278 5.62 9.52 7.27
CA LEU A 278 5.88 8.12 7.65
C LEU A 278 7.21 7.61 7.08
N LEU A 279 7.48 7.89 5.81
CA LEU A 279 8.73 7.51 5.15
C LEU A 279 9.95 8.19 5.79
N ALA A 280 9.81 9.44 6.24
CA ALA A 280 10.87 10.18 6.93
C ALA A 280 11.03 9.76 8.40
N ARG A 281 9.94 9.29 9.05
CA ARG A 281 9.93 8.93 10.47
C ARG A 281 10.87 7.76 10.79
N SER A 282 10.99 6.79 9.91
CA SER A 282 11.84 5.61 10.14
C SER A 282 12.19 4.87 8.85
N PRO A 283 13.43 4.37 8.70
CA PRO A 283 13.79 3.50 7.59
C PRO A 283 13.07 2.14 7.62
N ALA A 284 12.56 1.70 8.77
CA ALA A 284 11.79 0.46 8.94
C ALA A 284 10.35 0.57 8.42
N MET A 285 9.86 1.78 8.09
CA MET A 285 8.48 2.02 7.67
C MET A 285 8.19 1.53 6.25
N LEU A 286 7.07 0.81 6.12
CA LEU A 286 6.43 0.43 4.87
C LEU A 286 4.96 0.87 4.88
N PRO A 287 4.65 2.15 4.60
CA PRO A 287 3.28 2.63 4.53
C PRO A 287 2.47 1.90 3.46
N ILE A 288 1.19 1.60 3.78
CA ILE A 288 0.24 0.89 2.91
C ILE A 288 -1.04 1.72 2.72
N PRO A 289 -0.98 2.92 2.14
CA PRO A 289 -2.18 3.71 1.90
C PRO A 289 -3.12 2.96 0.95
N GLY A 290 -4.38 2.82 1.35
CA GLY A 290 -5.43 2.16 0.58
C GLY A 290 -6.46 3.14 0.02
N THR A 291 -6.91 2.88 -1.20
CA THR A 291 -7.96 3.65 -1.89
C THR A 291 -8.69 2.78 -2.91
N SER A 292 -9.92 3.18 -3.27
CA SER A 292 -10.70 2.61 -4.38
C SER A 292 -10.66 3.49 -5.64
N SER A 293 -9.87 4.56 -5.66
CA SER A 293 -9.75 5.51 -6.78
C SER A 293 -8.36 5.50 -7.37
N VAL A 294 -8.25 5.36 -8.70
CA VAL A 294 -6.97 5.46 -9.42
C VAL A 294 -6.32 6.83 -9.20
N ALA A 295 -7.09 7.91 -9.23
CA ALA A 295 -6.55 9.26 -8.99
C ALA A 295 -5.94 9.41 -7.60
N HIS A 296 -6.62 8.92 -6.55
CA HIS A 296 -6.06 8.92 -5.20
C HIS A 296 -4.86 7.98 -5.05
N LEU A 297 -4.82 6.86 -5.79
CA LEU A 297 -3.65 5.99 -5.82
C LEU A 297 -2.43 6.72 -6.39
N GLU A 298 -2.59 7.40 -7.53
CA GLU A 298 -1.53 8.17 -8.17
C GLU A 298 -1.03 9.29 -7.26
N GLU A 299 -1.95 9.99 -6.58
CA GLU A 299 -1.63 11.00 -5.57
C GLU A 299 -0.81 10.41 -4.42
N ASN A 300 -1.24 9.27 -3.86
CA ASN A 300 -0.54 8.58 -2.78
C ASN A 300 0.86 8.12 -3.21
N VAL A 301 1.00 7.57 -4.41
CA VAL A 301 2.29 7.11 -4.93
C VAL A 301 3.23 8.28 -5.21
N ALA A 302 2.73 9.44 -5.63
CA ALA A 302 3.52 10.64 -5.82
C ALA A 302 4.19 11.13 -4.51
N ALA A 303 3.69 10.75 -3.34
CA ALA A 303 4.33 11.00 -2.05
C ALA A 303 5.75 10.41 -1.96
N ALA A 304 6.07 9.39 -2.74
CA ALA A 304 7.40 8.77 -2.79
C ALA A 304 8.51 9.76 -3.20
N ALA A 305 8.18 10.85 -3.89
CA ALA A 305 9.12 11.91 -4.27
C ALA A 305 9.23 13.03 -3.23
N VAL A 306 8.27 13.12 -2.31
CA VAL A 306 8.22 14.20 -1.31
C VAL A 306 9.27 13.93 -0.23
N ARG A 307 10.03 14.97 0.12
CA ARG A 307 11.09 14.88 1.14
C ARG A 307 10.80 15.83 2.27
N ILE A 308 10.88 15.34 3.49
CA ILE A 308 10.79 16.10 4.74
C ILE A 308 12.17 16.02 5.40
N THR A 309 12.78 17.15 5.67
CA THR A 309 14.09 17.20 6.34
C THR A 309 13.96 16.94 7.84
N ASP A 310 15.08 16.61 8.50
CA ASP A 310 15.09 16.40 9.96
C ASP A 310 14.66 17.65 10.74
N ALA A 311 14.97 18.86 10.23
CA ALA A 311 14.53 20.10 10.84
C ALA A 311 13.00 20.27 10.75
N GLU A 312 12.42 19.94 9.59
CA GLU A 312 10.97 19.96 9.38
C GLU A 312 10.28 18.87 10.18
N MET A 313 10.84 17.66 10.26
CA MET A 313 10.33 16.59 11.12
C MET A 313 10.24 17.03 12.60
N ARG A 314 11.28 17.71 13.12
CA ARG A 314 11.26 18.26 14.48
C ARG A 314 10.22 19.37 14.66
N ALA A 315 9.97 20.18 13.64
CA ALA A 315 8.96 21.25 13.70
C ALA A 315 7.53 20.72 13.62
N ILE A 316 7.31 19.60 12.93
CA ILE A 316 6.02 18.93 12.87
C ILE A 316 5.72 18.23 14.22
N GLY A 317 6.76 17.77 14.88
CA GLY A 317 6.69 17.16 16.20
C GLY A 317 6.65 15.64 16.19
#